data_1c30eaeb467e3bf6a8608159e89dd0cc
#
_entry.id   1c30eaeb467e3bf6a8608159e89dd0cc
#
_cell.length_a   1.000
_cell.length_b   1.000
_cell.length_c   1.000
_cell.angle_alpha   90.00
_cell.angle_beta   90.00
_cell.angle_gamma   90.00
#
_symmetry.space_group_name_H-M   'P 1'
#
loop_
_entity.id
_entity.type
_entity.pdbx_description
1 polymer ?
#
loop_
_entity_poly.entity_id
_entity_poly.type
_entity_poly.pdbx_seq_one_letter_code
_entity_poly.pdbx_strand_id
1 'polypeptide(L)'
;LARHSRESLADLRAETGIEYHRVARGILHFCTEQADFEALAAHAGRMRRLGIAREVKSAAQCHDLEPALRDSEVRVVGGVYSPQDESGDAHEFTVRLARLAEERGVTFLRETTVASLETAAGRVVAAHAGGRRLEGDAFVVSLGSYSAALLAPLGIRIPVYPLKGYSVTLALQEDVAAHAPTLSLTDEGHKLVISRFGSRLRCAGTAELTGYDASINRERCEAIVRRLRELFPALIAVGDAEYWAGLRPATPSNVPVIGGTRYPNLFLNTGHGTLGWTLAAGSGRVLADLVSGRTPDVDFAFSRA
;
A
#
# COMPACT_ATOMS: atom_id res chain seq x y z
N LEU A 1 -14.09 -0.02 5.85
CA LEU A 1 -13.29 -0.85 4.96
C LEU A 1 -11.94 -1.26 5.57
N ALA A 2 -11.12 -0.37 6.17
CA ALA A 2 -9.81 -0.73 6.71
C ALA A 2 -9.84 -1.79 7.82
N ARG A 3 -10.80 -1.72 8.76
CA ARG A 3 -10.99 -2.77 9.78
C ARG A 3 -11.37 -4.11 9.15
N HIS A 4 -12.35 -4.09 8.24
CA HIS A 4 -12.77 -5.26 7.47
C HIS A 4 -11.60 -5.87 6.68
N SER A 5 -10.73 -5.04 6.10
CA SER A 5 -9.53 -5.49 5.38
C SER A 5 -8.52 -6.18 6.30
N ARG A 6 -8.30 -5.65 7.50
CA ARG A 6 -7.41 -6.28 8.50
C ARG A 6 -7.92 -7.66 8.93
N GLU A 7 -9.22 -7.78 9.16
CA GLU A 7 -9.88 -9.05 9.48
C GLU A 7 -9.77 -10.02 8.31
N SER A 8 -10.10 -9.58 7.08
CA SER A 8 -9.98 -10.38 5.87
C SER A 8 -8.55 -10.85 5.59
N LEU A 9 -7.53 -10.03 5.90
CA LEU A 9 -6.13 -10.42 5.78
C LEU A 9 -5.75 -11.48 6.83
N ALA A 10 -6.28 -11.35 8.04
CA ALA A 10 -6.05 -12.35 9.09
C ALA A 10 -6.70 -13.70 8.73
N ASP A 11 -7.93 -13.68 8.22
CA ASP A 11 -8.64 -14.89 7.75
C ASP A 11 -7.87 -15.56 6.60
N LEU A 12 -7.47 -14.78 5.59
CA LEU A 12 -6.70 -15.29 4.44
C LEU A 12 -5.39 -15.94 4.88
N ARG A 13 -4.71 -15.33 5.83
CA ARG A 13 -3.48 -15.87 6.40
C ARG A 13 -3.70 -17.16 7.16
N ALA A 14 -4.78 -17.23 7.96
CA ALA A 14 -5.14 -18.45 8.70
C ALA A 14 -5.51 -19.60 7.74
N GLU A 15 -6.20 -19.30 6.64
CA GLU A 15 -6.60 -20.27 5.63
C GLU A 15 -5.42 -20.80 4.80
N THR A 16 -4.48 -19.91 4.44
CA THR A 16 -3.48 -20.22 3.41
C THR A 16 -2.07 -20.43 3.96
N GLY A 17 -1.79 -20.02 5.20
CA GLY A 17 -0.43 -20.02 5.75
C GLY A 17 0.55 -19.08 5.01
N ILE A 18 0.04 -18.10 4.24
CA ILE A 18 0.87 -17.22 3.41
C ILE A 18 1.86 -16.39 4.26
N GLU A 19 3.14 -16.51 3.93
CA GLU A 19 4.23 -15.78 4.58
C GLU A 19 4.67 -14.58 3.72
N TYR A 20 4.97 -13.44 4.34
CA TYR A 20 5.35 -12.20 3.64
C TYR A 20 6.17 -11.24 4.52
N HIS A 21 7.11 -11.78 5.30
CA HIS A 21 7.90 -11.00 6.27
C HIS A 21 7.03 -10.14 7.21
N ARG A 22 5.93 -10.71 7.67
CA ARG A 22 5.00 -10.03 8.57
C ARG A 22 5.64 -9.66 9.89
N VAL A 23 5.44 -8.41 10.31
CA VAL A 23 5.80 -7.92 11.65
C VAL A 23 4.53 -7.38 12.32
N ALA A 24 4.01 -8.10 13.33
CA ALA A 24 2.81 -7.75 14.07
C ALA A 24 3.15 -7.11 15.43
N ARG A 25 3.98 -6.09 15.40
CA ARG A 25 4.46 -5.37 16.60
C ARG A 25 3.94 -3.93 16.64
N GLY A 26 2.91 -3.62 15.89
CA GLY A 26 2.40 -2.27 15.74
C GLY A 26 3.25 -1.41 14.79
N ILE A 27 2.86 -0.14 14.66
CA ILE A 27 3.57 0.89 13.89
C ILE A 27 3.77 2.12 14.78
N LEU A 28 4.98 2.66 14.80
CA LEU A 28 5.29 3.90 15.51
C LEU A 28 5.42 5.05 14.51
N HIS A 29 4.53 6.02 14.64
CA HIS A 29 4.65 7.32 13.99
C HIS A 29 5.42 8.24 14.92
N PHE A 30 6.62 8.68 14.57
CA PHE A 30 7.43 9.56 15.38
C PHE A 30 7.57 10.95 14.74
N CYS A 31 7.79 11.94 15.58
CA CYS A 31 7.98 13.33 15.20
C CYS A 31 9.31 13.87 15.71
N THR A 32 9.94 14.73 14.92
CA THR A 32 11.16 15.46 15.29
C THR A 32 10.86 16.95 15.56
N GLU A 33 9.66 17.41 15.21
CA GLU A 33 9.18 18.77 15.46
C GLU A 33 7.98 18.74 16.40
N GLN A 34 7.95 19.70 17.35
CA GLN A 34 6.90 19.79 18.37
C GLN A 34 5.50 20.02 17.77
N ALA A 35 5.39 20.88 16.73
CA ALA A 35 4.12 21.18 16.08
C ALA A 35 3.51 19.93 15.39
N ASP A 36 4.35 19.10 14.73
CA ASP A 36 3.91 17.85 14.11
C ASP A 36 3.43 16.86 15.18
N PHE A 37 4.12 16.78 16.30
CA PHE A 37 3.73 15.91 17.41
C PHE A 37 2.37 16.32 18.00
N GLU A 38 2.13 17.62 18.25
CA GLU A 38 0.85 18.10 18.75
C GLU A 38 -0.31 17.83 17.79
N ALA A 39 -0.09 18.05 16.50
CA ALA A 39 -1.08 17.74 15.46
C ALA A 39 -1.39 16.24 15.40
N LEU A 40 -0.35 15.39 15.45
CA LEU A 40 -0.48 13.94 15.44
C LEU A 40 -1.20 13.42 16.70
N ALA A 41 -0.87 13.93 17.87
CA ALA A 41 -1.52 13.60 19.14
C ALA A 41 -3.02 13.97 19.14
N ALA A 42 -3.35 15.17 18.63
CA ALA A 42 -4.74 15.59 18.46
C ALA A 42 -5.51 14.66 17.49
N HIS A 43 -4.87 14.26 16.38
CA HIS A 43 -5.45 13.29 15.46
C HIS A 43 -5.66 11.92 16.13
N ALA A 44 -4.71 11.41 16.90
CA ALA A 44 -4.85 10.17 17.65
C ALA A 44 -6.05 10.21 18.61
N GLY A 45 -6.31 11.35 19.25
CA GLY A 45 -7.49 11.56 20.09
C GLY A 45 -8.82 11.41 19.32
N ARG A 46 -8.87 11.89 18.07
CA ARG A 46 -10.04 11.71 17.19
C ARG A 46 -10.24 10.25 16.80
N MET A 47 -9.15 9.54 16.42
CA MET A 47 -9.18 8.13 16.02
C MET A 47 -9.63 7.21 17.16
N ARG A 48 -9.20 7.48 18.40
CA ARG A 48 -9.66 6.71 19.58
C ARG A 48 -11.17 6.80 19.78
N ARG A 49 -11.79 7.96 19.54
CA ARG A 49 -13.26 8.11 19.59
C ARG A 49 -14.01 7.28 18.55
N LEU A 50 -13.31 6.88 17.47
CA LEU A 50 -13.82 5.97 16.43
C LEU A 50 -13.47 4.50 16.72
N GLY A 51 -12.96 4.20 17.93
CA GLY A 51 -12.60 2.84 18.34
C GLY A 51 -11.29 2.31 17.74
N ILE A 52 -10.42 3.21 17.22
CA ILE A 52 -9.10 2.83 16.68
C ILE A 52 -8.05 3.09 17.75
N ALA A 53 -7.32 2.04 18.13
CA ALA A 53 -6.27 2.13 19.15
C ALA A 53 -5.10 2.98 18.63
N ARG A 54 -4.84 4.11 19.29
CA ARG A 54 -3.74 5.03 19.03
C ARG A 54 -3.22 5.56 20.35
N GLU A 55 -1.95 5.33 20.65
CA GLU A 55 -1.33 5.67 21.92
C GLU A 55 -0.30 6.78 21.71
N VAL A 56 -0.50 7.92 22.36
CA VAL A 56 0.49 9.01 22.37
C VAL A 56 1.67 8.58 23.24
N LYS A 57 2.88 8.74 22.74
CA LYS A 57 4.14 8.35 23.37
C LYS A 57 5.07 9.54 23.52
N SER A 58 5.72 9.65 24.68
CA SER A 58 6.84 10.58 24.87
C SER A 58 8.07 10.11 24.09
N ALA A 59 9.08 10.97 23.96
CA ALA A 59 10.35 10.64 23.34
C ALA A 59 10.99 9.38 24.00
N ALA A 60 11.03 9.31 25.33
CA ALA A 60 11.55 8.16 26.05
C ALA A 60 10.78 6.88 25.71
N GLN A 61 9.46 6.93 25.67
CA GLN A 61 8.63 5.79 25.30
C GLN A 61 8.80 5.37 23.83
N CYS A 62 9.07 6.32 22.91
CA CYS A 62 9.43 5.99 21.55
C CYS A 62 10.75 5.22 21.48
N HIS A 63 11.75 5.63 22.24
CA HIS A 63 13.05 4.94 22.34
C HIS A 63 12.94 3.57 23.03
N ASP A 64 11.99 3.37 23.93
CA ASP A 64 11.75 2.06 24.56
C ASP A 64 11.05 1.09 23.57
N LEU A 65 10.16 1.61 22.73
CA LEU A 65 9.50 0.83 21.68
C LEU A 65 10.46 0.45 20.56
N GLU A 66 11.31 1.41 20.14
CA GLU A 66 12.31 1.21 19.09
C GLU A 66 13.66 1.78 19.52
N PRO A 67 14.52 0.93 20.11
CA PRO A 67 15.83 1.34 20.60
C PRO A 67 16.78 1.90 19.53
N ALA A 68 16.63 1.51 18.26
CA ALA A 68 17.45 2.04 17.17
C ALA A 68 17.33 3.56 17.00
N LEU A 69 16.24 4.18 17.48
CA LEU A 69 16.07 5.64 17.47
C LEU A 69 16.96 6.37 18.49
N ARG A 70 17.61 5.66 19.43
CA ARG A 70 18.51 6.28 20.43
C ARG A 70 19.81 6.79 19.82
N ASP A 71 20.26 6.13 18.76
CA ASP A 71 21.49 6.45 18.04
C ASP A 71 21.27 7.52 16.94
N SER A 72 20.04 8.02 16.83
CA SER A 72 19.67 9.02 15.83
C SER A 72 20.36 10.36 16.07
N GLU A 73 20.89 10.98 15.03
CA GLU A 73 21.45 12.34 15.06
C GLU A 73 20.36 13.42 15.22
N VAL A 74 19.09 13.05 14.99
CA VAL A 74 17.95 13.95 15.14
C VAL A 74 17.15 13.63 16.40
N ARG A 75 16.71 14.68 17.07
CA ARG A 75 15.95 14.53 18.31
C ARG A 75 14.51 14.11 18.02
N VAL A 76 14.08 12.97 18.55
CA VAL A 76 12.67 12.58 18.62
C VAL A 76 11.99 13.35 19.76
N VAL A 77 10.88 14.05 19.47
CA VAL A 77 10.11 14.79 20.49
C VAL A 77 8.94 13.98 21.06
N GLY A 78 8.45 13.01 20.32
CA GLY A 78 7.37 12.11 20.71
C GLY A 78 6.79 11.39 19.50
N GLY A 79 5.67 10.69 19.71
CA GLY A 79 5.04 9.94 18.63
C GLY A 79 3.66 9.39 18.98
N VAL A 80 3.10 8.64 18.05
CA VAL A 80 1.87 7.88 18.24
C VAL A 80 2.10 6.43 17.82
N TYR A 81 1.82 5.53 18.71
CA TYR A 81 1.93 4.09 18.50
C TYR A 81 0.58 3.47 18.20
N SER A 82 0.55 2.59 17.20
CA SER A 82 -0.62 1.85 16.75
C SER A 82 -0.42 0.36 17.01
N PRO A 83 -0.81 -0.16 18.17
CA PRO A 83 -0.44 -1.52 18.59
C PRO A 83 -1.07 -2.63 17.73
N GLN A 84 -2.18 -2.35 17.07
CA GLN A 84 -2.92 -3.33 16.26
C GLN A 84 -2.51 -3.33 14.79
N ASP A 85 -1.65 -2.41 14.37
CA ASP A 85 -1.18 -2.35 13.00
C ASP A 85 -0.03 -3.35 12.78
N GLU A 86 0.11 -3.81 11.56
CA GLU A 86 1.18 -4.72 11.16
C GLU A 86 1.82 -4.25 9.85
N SER A 87 3.05 -4.63 9.63
CA SER A 87 3.75 -4.43 8.36
C SER A 87 4.09 -5.76 7.70
N GLY A 88 4.36 -5.73 6.40
CA GLY A 88 4.74 -6.89 5.62
C GLY A 88 5.17 -6.51 4.21
N ASP A 89 5.85 -7.43 3.54
CA ASP A 89 6.30 -7.25 2.16
C ASP A 89 5.12 -7.48 1.20
N ALA A 90 4.56 -6.39 0.68
CA ALA A 90 3.42 -6.42 -0.23
C ALA A 90 3.75 -7.10 -1.57
N HIS A 91 5.01 -7.00 -2.04
CA HIS A 91 5.43 -7.67 -3.27
C HIS A 91 5.47 -9.19 -3.07
N GLU A 92 6.10 -9.65 -1.99
CA GLU A 92 6.16 -11.09 -1.69
C GLU A 92 4.77 -11.66 -1.45
N PHE A 93 3.91 -10.94 -0.70
CA PHE A 93 2.51 -11.32 -0.53
C PHE A 93 1.80 -11.50 -1.88
N THR A 94 1.94 -10.54 -2.79
CA THR A 94 1.28 -10.59 -4.10
C THR A 94 1.76 -11.76 -4.94
N VAL A 95 3.08 -12.02 -4.97
CA VAL A 95 3.66 -13.16 -5.70
C VAL A 95 3.17 -14.49 -5.14
N ARG A 96 3.16 -14.63 -3.81
CA ARG A 96 2.69 -15.88 -3.16
C ARG A 96 1.20 -16.09 -3.33
N LEU A 97 0.40 -15.01 -3.20
CA LEU A 97 -1.05 -15.09 -3.42
C LEU A 97 -1.38 -15.47 -4.88
N ALA A 98 -0.62 -14.96 -5.86
CA ALA A 98 -0.79 -15.35 -7.25
C ALA A 98 -0.52 -16.84 -7.46
N ARG A 99 0.53 -17.42 -6.84
CA ARG A 99 0.81 -18.87 -6.88
C ARG A 99 -0.33 -19.68 -6.27
N LEU A 100 -0.81 -19.28 -5.10
CA LEU A 100 -1.96 -19.94 -4.46
C LEU A 100 -3.22 -19.88 -5.33
N ALA A 101 -3.43 -18.79 -6.07
CA ALA A 101 -4.53 -18.67 -7.01
C ALA A 101 -4.34 -19.59 -8.24
N GLU A 102 -3.12 -19.70 -8.79
CA GLU A 102 -2.79 -20.64 -9.87
C GLU A 102 -3.08 -22.09 -9.45
N GLU A 103 -2.67 -22.49 -8.25
CA GLU A 103 -2.95 -23.82 -7.68
C GLU A 103 -4.45 -24.12 -7.56
N ARG A 104 -5.28 -23.07 -7.45
CA ARG A 104 -6.76 -23.14 -7.42
C ARG A 104 -7.41 -22.97 -8.79
N GLY A 105 -6.62 -23.02 -9.87
CA GLY A 105 -7.11 -22.98 -11.25
C GLY A 105 -7.24 -21.61 -11.89
N VAL A 106 -6.75 -20.53 -11.25
CA VAL A 106 -6.71 -19.21 -11.87
C VAL A 106 -5.64 -19.16 -12.94
N THR A 107 -6.01 -18.74 -14.16
CA THR A 107 -5.07 -18.56 -15.27
C THR A 107 -4.52 -17.15 -15.28
N PHE A 108 -3.19 -17.01 -15.26
CA PHE A 108 -2.49 -15.74 -15.41
C PHE A 108 -1.89 -15.58 -16.81
N LEU A 109 -2.27 -14.54 -17.50
CA LEU A 109 -1.68 -14.14 -18.79
C LEU A 109 -0.64 -13.04 -18.51
N ARG A 110 0.58 -13.46 -18.15
CA ARG A 110 1.68 -12.53 -17.86
C ARG A 110 2.18 -11.87 -19.15
N GLU A 111 2.84 -10.71 -19.02
CA GLU A 111 3.38 -9.93 -20.14
C GLU A 111 2.33 -9.63 -21.23
N THR A 112 1.07 -9.50 -20.80
CA THR A 112 -0.08 -9.34 -21.69
C THR A 112 -0.76 -8.01 -21.42
N THR A 113 -0.69 -7.09 -22.37
CA THR A 113 -1.37 -5.80 -22.30
C THR A 113 -2.83 -5.93 -22.70
N VAL A 114 -3.74 -5.47 -21.85
CA VAL A 114 -5.17 -5.30 -22.17
C VAL A 114 -5.33 -4.00 -22.96
N ALA A 115 -5.65 -4.10 -24.24
CA ALA A 115 -5.76 -2.96 -25.13
C ALA A 115 -7.13 -2.28 -25.04
N SER A 116 -8.23 -3.05 -24.94
CA SER A 116 -9.59 -2.53 -24.93
C SER A 116 -10.59 -3.53 -24.35
N LEU A 117 -11.77 -3.02 -24.04
CA LEU A 117 -12.96 -3.81 -23.71
C LEU A 117 -13.99 -3.65 -24.82
N GLU A 118 -14.51 -4.77 -25.32
CA GLU A 118 -15.55 -4.81 -26.34
C GLU A 118 -16.93 -4.84 -25.67
N THR A 119 -17.87 -4.04 -26.20
CA THR A 119 -19.22 -3.97 -25.66
C THR A 119 -20.26 -4.30 -26.74
N ALA A 120 -21.29 -5.03 -26.34
CA ALA A 120 -22.47 -5.30 -27.14
C ALA A 120 -23.72 -5.32 -26.24
N ALA A 121 -24.84 -4.81 -26.75
CA ALA A 121 -26.14 -4.81 -26.07
C ALA A 121 -26.05 -4.30 -24.59
N GLY A 122 -25.25 -3.26 -24.33
CA GLY A 122 -25.11 -2.65 -23.00
C GLY A 122 -24.29 -3.47 -22.00
N ARG A 123 -23.53 -4.46 -22.45
CA ARG A 123 -22.66 -5.30 -21.62
C ARG A 123 -21.24 -5.34 -22.19
N VAL A 124 -20.25 -5.62 -21.36
CA VAL A 124 -18.92 -6.02 -21.82
C VAL A 124 -18.98 -7.48 -22.26
N VAL A 125 -18.51 -7.78 -23.45
CA VAL A 125 -18.54 -9.15 -24.03
C VAL A 125 -17.16 -9.76 -24.17
N ALA A 126 -16.12 -8.95 -24.29
CA ALA A 126 -14.75 -9.44 -24.36
C ALA A 126 -13.73 -8.38 -23.91
N ALA A 127 -12.55 -8.85 -23.54
CA ALA A 127 -11.33 -8.05 -23.41
C ALA A 127 -10.37 -8.41 -24.55
N HIS A 128 -9.78 -7.41 -25.19
CA HIS A 128 -8.71 -7.60 -26.17
C HIS A 128 -7.36 -7.47 -25.49
N ALA A 129 -6.62 -8.56 -25.41
CA ALA A 129 -5.37 -8.66 -24.67
C ALA A 129 -4.34 -9.52 -25.41
N GLY A 130 -3.14 -8.98 -25.65
CA GLY A 130 -2.06 -9.69 -26.34
C GLY A 130 -2.46 -10.24 -27.73
N GLY A 131 -3.26 -9.50 -28.49
CA GLY A 131 -3.79 -9.92 -29.81
C GLY A 131 -4.91 -10.99 -29.74
N ARG A 132 -5.35 -11.36 -28.54
CA ARG A 132 -6.43 -12.35 -28.31
C ARG A 132 -7.72 -11.65 -27.91
N ARG A 133 -8.85 -12.23 -28.26
CA ARG A 133 -10.18 -11.86 -27.76
C ARG A 133 -10.57 -12.83 -26.65
N LEU A 134 -10.74 -12.31 -25.43
CA LEU A 134 -11.04 -13.08 -24.23
C LEU A 134 -12.45 -12.77 -23.76
N GLU A 135 -13.33 -13.77 -23.84
CA GLU A 135 -14.71 -13.68 -23.39
C GLU A 135 -14.83 -13.96 -21.89
N GLY A 136 -15.92 -13.48 -21.27
CA GLY A 136 -16.21 -13.71 -19.86
C GLY A 136 -17.62 -13.25 -19.49
N ASP A 137 -18.13 -13.80 -18.40
CA ASP A 137 -19.45 -13.43 -17.84
C ASP A 137 -19.38 -12.12 -17.06
N ALA A 138 -18.25 -11.88 -16.39
CA ALA A 138 -17.96 -10.68 -15.63
C ALA A 138 -16.52 -10.21 -15.85
N PHE A 139 -16.32 -8.91 -15.81
CA PHE A 139 -15.03 -8.25 -16.01
C PHE A 139 -14.70 -7.36 -14.82
N VAL A 140 -13.45 -7.39 -14.39
CA VAL A 140 -12.94 -6.55 -13.28
C VAL A 140 -11.76 -5.74 -13.77
N VAL A 141 -11.83 -4.42 -13.61
CA VAL A 141 -10.70 -3.53 -13.90
C VAL A 141 -9.99 -3.19 -12.58
N SER A 142 -8.77 -3.72 -12.43
CA SER A 142 -7.88 -3.53 -11.26
C SER A 142 -6.48 -3.07 -11.70
N LEU A 143 -6.40 -2.20 -12.72
CA LEU A 143 -5.14 -1.80 -13.38
C LEU A 143 -4.45 -0.61 -12.69
N GLY A 144 -4.82 -0.30 -11.44
CA GLY A 144 -4.24 0.81 -10.71
C GLY A 144 -4.34 2.12 -11.49
N SER A 145 -3.23 2.82 -11.68
CA SER A 145 -3.19 4.11 -12.40
C SER A 145 -3.64 4.02 -13.86
N TYR A 146 -3.55 2.85 -14.49
CA TYR A 146 -3.94 2.64 -15.89
C TYR A 146 -5.44 2.38 -16.07
N SER A 147 -6.20 2.19 -14.99
CA SER A 147 -7.64 1.91 -15.05
C SER A 147 -8.42 3.01 -15.77
N ALA A 148 -8.10 4.29 -15.53
CA ALA A 148 -8.78 5.41 -16.14
C ALA A 148 -8.64 5.41 -17.69
N ALA A 149 -7.45 5.09 -18.18
CA ALA A 149 -7.17 5.05 -19.62
C ALA A 149 -7.95 3.92 -20.32
N LEU A 150 -8.04 2.72 -19.71
CA LEU A 150 -8.80 1.60 -20.26
C LEU A 150 -10.33 1.88 -20.29
N LEU A 151 -10.83 2.62 -19.31
CA LEU A 151 -12.26 2.89 -19.14
C LEU A 151 -12.76 4.09 -19.96
N ALA A 152 -11.88 5.03 -20.30
CA ALA A 152 -12.25 6.26 -21.02
C ALA A 152 -12.96 6.02 -22.36
N PRO A 153 -12.55 5.07 -23.23
CA PRO A 153 -13.26 4.76 -24.48
C PRO A 153 -14.70 4.25 -24.26
N LEU A 154 -14.97 3.65 -23.11
CA LEU A 154 -16.31 3.23 -22.72
C LEU A 154 -17.14 4.41 -22.16
N GLY A 155 -16.60 5.62 -22.10
CA GLY A 155 -17.24 6.79 -21.50
C GLY A 155 -17.34 6.73 -19.97
N ILE A 156 -16.60 5.84 -19.31
CA ILE A 156 -16.49 5.77 -17.84
C ILE A 156 -15.31 6.63 -17.43
N ARG A 157 -15.58 7.64 -16.59
CA ARG A 157 -14.57 8.55 -16.06
C ARG A 157 -14.40 8.33 -14.56
N ILE A 158 -13.22 7.94 -14.14
CA ILE A 158 -12.85 7.79 -12.73
C ILE A 158 -11.69 8.75 -12.39
N PRO A 159 -11.72 9.39 -11.21
CA PRO A 159 -10.70 10.38 -10.82
C PRO A 159 -9.45 9.68 -10.25
N VAL A 160 -8.84 8.77 -11.02
CA VAL A 160 -7.61 8.08 -10.64
C VAL A 160 -6.45 8.68 -11.42
N TYR A 161 -5.45 9.17 -10.67
CA TYR A 161 -4.26 9.81 -11.22
C TYR A 161 -2.98 9.10 -10.74
N PRO A 162 -1.96 8.91 -11.60
CA PRO A 162 -0.69 8.32 -11.20
C PRO A 162 0.11 9.29 -10.32
N LEU A 163 0.28 8.93 -9.06
CA LEU A 163 1.13 9.64 -8.10
C LEU A 163 2.43 8.84 -7.91
N LYS A 164 3.50 9.27 -8.55
CA LYS A 164 4.79 8.57 -8.48
C LYS A 164 5.38 8.68 -7.08
N GLY A 165 5.78 7.55 -6.51
CA GLY A 165 6.48 7.45 -5.25
C GLY A 165 7.77 6.68 -5.39
N TYR A 166 8.66 6.85 -4.42
CA TYR A 166 10.00 6.28 -4.41
C TYR A 166 10.23 5.40 -3.20
N SER A 167 11.14 4.45 -3.33
CA SER A 167 11.68 3.73 -2.18
C SER A 167 13.16 3.41 -2.38
N VAL A 168 13.81 3.26 -1.25
CA VAL A 168 15.19 2.82 -1.13
C VAL A 168 15.19 1.56 -0.30
N THR A 169 15.89 0.52 -0.76
CA THR A 169 16.05 -0.74 -0.03
C THR A 169 17.55 -0.96 0.24
N LEU A 170 17.88 -1.22 1.50
CA LEU A 170 19.21 -1.55 1.98
C LEU A 170 19.25 -3.03 2.36
N ALA A 171 20.28 -3.76 1.94
CA ALA A 171 20.59 -5.07 2.48
C ALA A 171 21.26 -4.89 3.85
N LEU A 172 20.72 -5.54 4.89
CA LEU A 172 21.28 -5.49 6.24
C LEU A 172 22.31 -6.62 6.39
N GLN A 173 23.58 -6.25 6.53
CA GLN A 173 24.63 -7.19 6.91
C GLN A 173 24.47 -7.59 8.38
N GLU A 174 25.00 -8.74 8.78
CA GLU A 174 24.82 -9.29 10.12
C GLU A 174 25.36 -8.36 11.23
N ASP A 175 26.49 -7.71 10.98
CA ASP A 175 27.16 -6.79 11.93
C ASP A 175 26.36 -5.50 12.19
N VAL A 176 25.57 -5.02 11.24
CA VAL A 176 24.76 -3.80 11.37
C VAL A 176 23.27 -4.08 11.59
N ALA A 177 22.83 -5.32 11.40
CA ALA A 177 21.41 -5.69 11.50
C ALA A 177 20.83 -5.45 12.92
N ALA A 178 21.67 -5.43 13.94
CA ALA A 178 21.28 -5.12 15.33
C ALA A 178 20.93 -3.63 15.53
N HIS A 179 21.47 -2.74 14.70
CA HIS A 179 21.19 -1.29 14.73
C HIS A 179 20.00 -0.89 13.85
N ALA A 180 19.45 -1.83 13.09
CA ALA A 180 18.29 -1.58 12.26
C ALA A 180 16.99 -1.61 13.07
N PRO A 181 16.00 -0.75 12.74
CA PRO A 181 14.72 -0.78 13.42
C PRO A 181 14.05 -2.14 13.25
N THR A 182 13.40 -2.59 14.33
CA THR A 182 12.64 -3.84 14.39
C THR A 182 11.15 -3.60 14.26
N LEU A 183 10.71 -2.37 14.49
CA LEU A 183 9.35 -1.89 14.36
C LEU A 183 9.20 -1.14 13.02
N SER A 184 8.03 -1.19 12.42
CA SER A 184 7.76 -0.28 11.31
C SER A 184 7.58 1.14 11.84
N LEU A 185 8.30 2.08 11.23
CA LEU A 185 8.37 3.48 11.63
C LEU A 185 7.78 4.38 10.56
N THR A 186 7.12 5.45 10.98
CA THR A 186 6.72 6.55 10.10
C THR A 186 7.33 7.84 10.64
N ASP A 187 8.22 8.47 9.87
CA ASP A 187 8.70 9.83 10.10
C ASP A 187 7.66 10.81 9.61
N GLU A 188 6.92 11.42 10.52
CA GLU A 188 5.80 12.28 10.18
C GLU A 188 6.23 13.59 9.50
N GLY A 189 7.35 14.15 9.86
CA GLY A 189 7.88 15.38 9.25
C GLY A 189 8.28 15.18 7.79
N HIS A 190 8.94 14.06 7.50
CA HIS A 190 9.45 13.76 6.16
C HIS A 190 8.54 12.85 5.32
N LYS A 191 7.44 12.36 5.91
CA LYS A 191 6.50 11.42 5.28
C LYS A 191 7.19 10.17 4.72
N LEU A 192 8.13 9.63 5.51
CA LEU A 192 8.87 8.42 5.19
C LEU A 192 8.36 7.25 6.02
N VAL A 193 8.17 6.11 5.37
CA VAL A 193 7.81 4.83 6.04
C VAL A 193 9.01 3.89 5.94
N ILE A 194 9.48 3.42 7.08
CA ILE A 194 10.66 2.58 7.24
C ILE A 194 10.20 1.22 7.76
N SER A 195 10.45 0.15 7.02
CA SER A 195 10.04 -1.20 7.40
C SER A 195 11.14 -2.21 7.13
N ARG A 196 11.31 -3.14 8.04
CA ARG A 196 12.27 -4.25 7.92
C ARG A 196 11.58 -5.50 7.38
N PHE A 197 12.16 -6.12 6.36
CA PHE A 197 11.71 -7.35 5.74
C PHE A 197 12.85 -8.39 5.76
N GLY A 198 12.95 -9.14 6.85
CA GLY A 198 14.07 -10.06 7.08
C GLY A 198 15.41 -9.32 7.15
N SER A 199 16.30 -9.60 6.18
CA SER A 199 17.60 -8.95 6.03
C SER A 199 17.56 -7.68 5.17
N ARG A 200 16.39 -7.12 4.87
CA ARG A 200 16.25 -5.89 4.08
C ARG A 200 15.56 -4.80 4.90
N LEU A 201 16.06 -3.57 4.80
CA LEU A 201 15.39 -2.37 5.30
C LEU A 201 14.89 -1.55 4.12
N ARG A 202 13.58 -1.34 4.03
CA ARG A 202 12.98 -0.53 2.98
C ARG A 202 12.46 0.77 3.57
N CYS A 203 12.87 1.89 2.97
CA CYS A 203 12.33 3.21 3.24
C CYS A 203 11.59 3.72 2.02
N ALA A 204 10.33 4.06 2.18
CA ALA A 204 9.47 4.57 1.11
C ALA A 204 8.96 5.95 1.47
N GLY A 205 8.93 6.84 0.49
CA GLY A 205 8.42 8.19 0.70
C GLY A 205 8.40 9.01 -0.57
N THR A 206 8.30 10.29 -0.41
CA THR A 206 8.18 11.32 -1.44
C THR A 206 7.05 11.05 -2.45
N ALA A 207 6.65 12.08 -3.19
CA ALA A 207 5.63 11.97 -4.22
C ALA A 207 5.85 13.01 -5.30
N GLU A 208 5.49 12.66 -6.54
CA GLU A 208 5.58 13.59 -7.67
C GLU A 208 4.44 13.32 -8.66
N LEU A 209 3.97 14.39 -9.30
CA LEU A 209 2.94 14.37 -10.32
C LEU A 209 3.59 14.49 -11.70
N THR A 210 3.97 13.37 -12.29
CA THR A 210 4.71 13.27 -13.57
C THR A 210 3.96 12.48 -14.63
N GLY A 211 2.64 12.32 -14.47
CA GLY A 211 1.87 11.45 -15.35
C GLY A 211 2.33 9.99 -15.22
N TYR A 212 2.45 9.31 -16.33
CA TYR A 212 2.84 7.90 -16.39
C TYR A 212 4.36 7.66 -16.46
N ASP A 213 5.18 8.70 -16.27
CA ASP A 213 6.63 8.53 -16.18
C ASP A 213 7.02 7.79 -14.89
N ALA A 214 7.56 6.58 -15.02
CA ALA A 214 8.02 5.74 -13.92
C ALA A 214 9.57 5.75 -13.78
N SER A 215 10.27 6.66 -14.46
CA SER A 215 11.73 6.79 -14.34
C SER A 215 12.14 7.16 -12.91
N ILE A 216 13.32 6.71 -12.49
CA ILE A 216 13.84 6.97 -11.16
C ILE A 216 14.53 8.36 -11.14
N ASN A 217 14.00 9.26 -10.34
CA ASN A 217 14.68 10.50 -9.98
C ASN A 217 15.65 10.22 -8.82
N ARG A 218 16.96 10.17 -9.12
CA ARG A 218 18.00 9.83 -8.13
C ARG A 218 18.05 10.82 -6.97
N GLU A 219 17.87 12.11 -7.20
CA GLU A 219 17.89 13.14 -6.16
C GLU A 219 16.83 12.87 -5.07
N ARG A 220 15.63 12.41 -5.47
CA ARG A 220 14.57 12.02 -4.53
C ARG A 220 14.94 10.78 -3.72
N CYS A 221 15.57 9.78 -4.34
CA CYS A 221 16.07 8.61 -3.63
C CYS A 221 17.20 8.98 -2.67
N GLU A 222 18.12 9.83 -3.08
CA GLU A 222 19.23 10.32 -2.25
C GLU A 222 18.73 11.15 -1.06
N ALA A 223 17.62 11.89 -1.21
CA ALA A 223 16.98 12.58 -0.09
C ALA A 223 16.49 11.59 0.97
N ILE A 224 15.91 10.43 0.56
CA ILE A 224 15.53 9.35 1.46
C ILE A 224 16.79 8.77 2.15
N VAL A 225 17.86 8.53 1.42
CA VAL A 225 19.13 8.02 1.98
C VAL A 225 19.73 9.00 2.99
N ARG A 226 19.74 10.30 2.70
CA ARG A 226 20.22 11.31 3.67
C ARG A 226 19.43 11.23 4.97
N ARG A 227 18.10 11.15 4.89
CA ARG A 227 17.26 11.05 6.10
C ARG A 227 17.49 9.76 6.86
N LEU A 228 17.66 8.63 6.17
CA LEU A 228 18.04 7.37 6.83
C LEU A 228 19.37 7.47 7.57
N ARG A 229 20.35 8.25 7.05
CA ARG A 229 21.64 8.49 7.72
C ARG A 229 21.47 9.23 9.03
N GLU A 230 20.68 10.26 9.01
CA GLU A 230 20.39 11.03 10.23
C GLU A 230 19.70 10.18 11.30
N LEU A 231 18.79 9.29 10.86
CA LEU A 231 18.03 8.44 11.78
C LEU A 231 18.82 7.21 12.26
N PHE A 232 19.61 6.61 11.39
CA PHE A 232 20.32 5.35 11.65
C PHE A 232 21.76 5.42 11.10
N PRO A 233 22.66 6.19 11.69
CA PRO A 233 24.01 6.42 11.14
C PRO A 233 24.83 5.13 11.00
N ALA A 234 24.61 4.14 11.88
CA ALA A 234 25.30 2.86 11.82
C ALA A 234 24.95 2.01 10.59
N LEU A 235 23.78 2.24 9.95
CA LEU A 235 23.33 1.42 8.81
C LEU A 235 23.95 1.79 7.49
N ILE A 236 24.63 2.92 7.35
CA ILE A 236 24.93 3.52 6.04
C ILE A 236 26.36 3.36 5.60
N ALA A 237 27.18 2.70 6.37
CA ALA A 237 28.43 2.17 5.89
C ALA A 237 28.24 0.94 4.96
N VAL A 238 26.99 0.50 4.72
CA VAL A 238 26.68 -0.81 4.17
C VAL A 238 26.01 -0.70 2.80
N GLY A 239 26.83 -0.87 1.75
CA GLY A 239 26.40 -1.36 0.42
C GLY A 239 25.59 -0.41 -0.44
N ASP A 240 25.36 -0.86 -1.68
CA ASP A 240 24.56 -0.15 -2.67
C ASP A 240 23.07 -0.19 -2.31
N ALA A 241 22.47 0.99 -2.24
CA ALA A 241 21.03 1.12 -2.05
C ALA A 241 20.30 0.83 -3.37
N GLU A 242 19.34 -0.07 -3.33
CA GLU A 242 18.42 -0.33 -4.45
C GLU A 242 17.35 0.78 -4.48
N TYR A 243 17.23 1.47 -5.61
CA TYR A 243 16.24 2.51 -5.85
C TYR A 243 15.08 1.96 -6.68
N TRP A 244 13.87 2.33 -6.29
CA TRP A 244 12.67 1.95 -7.00
C TRP A 244 11.68 3.11 -7.06
N ALA A 245 10.90 3.17 -8.16
CA ALA A 245 9.80 4.11 -8.32
C ALA A 245 8.55 3.38 -8.81
N GLY A 246 7.37 3.88 -8.43
CA GLY A 246 6.09 3.33 -8.88
C GLY A 246 4.95 4.31 -8.79
N LEU A 247 3.90 4.05 -9.57
CA LEU A 247 2.76 4.92 -9.75
C LEU A 247 1.59 4.49 -8.82
N ARG A 248 1.38 5.23 -7.75
CA ARG A 248 0.22 5.03 -6.88
C ARG A 248 -1.05 5.49 -7.59
N PRO A 249 -2.11 4.69 -7.63
CA PRO A 249 -3.39 5.11 -8.20
C PRO A 249 -4.14 6.03 -7.24
N ALA A 250 -3.79 7.31 -7.23
CA ALA A 250 -4.35 8.28 -6.29
C ALA A 250 -5.72 8.77 -6.74
N THR A 251 -6.63 8.97 -5.77
CA THR A 251 -7.89 9.69 -5.94
C THR A 251 -7.85 10.99 -5.12
N PRO A 252 -8.61 12.04 -5.48
CA PRO A 252 -8.64 13.29 -4.72
C PRO A 252 -9.12 13.13 -3.27
N SER A 253 -9.99 12.14 -3.03
CA SER A 253 -10.54 11.84 -1.71
C SER A 253 -9.73 10.85 -0.88
N ASN A 254 -8.71 10.22 -1.45
CA ASN A 254 -8.03 9.02 -0.93
C ASN A 254 -8.98 7.83 -0.69
N VAL A 255 -10.20 7.86 -1.22
CA VAL A 255 -11.14 6.74 -1.15
C VAL A 255 -11.03 5.95 -2.45
N PRO A 256 -10.85 4.61 -2.40
CA PRO A 256 -10.76 3.78 -3.59
C PRO A 256 -12.08 3.70 -4.34
N VAL A 257 -11.99 3.41 -5.62
CA VAL A 257 -13.14 3.17 -6.50
C VAL A 257 -13.36 1.66 -6.58
N ILE A 258 -14.35 1.19 -5.84
CA ILE A 258 -14.73 -0.23 -5.76
C ILE A 258 -16.22 -0.35 -6.06
N GLY A 259 -16.62 -1.26 -6.94
CA GLY A 259 -18.04 -1.52 -7.22
C GLY A 259 -18.35 -1.73 -8.68
N GLY A 260 -19.63 -1.61 -9.03
CA GLY A 260 -20.14 -1.75 -10.40
C GLY A 260 -19.93 -0.50 -11.24
N THR A 261 -20.32 -0.63 -12.50
CA THR A 261 -20.39 0.47 -13.46
C THR A 261 -21.77 0.47 -14.13
N ARG A 262 -21.98 1.36 -15.09
CA ARG A 262 -23.19 1.33 -15.94
C ARG A 262 -23.35 0.06 -16.78
N TYR A 263 -22.27 -0.71 -16.96
CA TYR A 263 -22.32 -2.05 -17.57
C TYR A 263 -22.51 -3.07 -16.45
N PRO A 264 -23.59 -3.88 -16.46
CA PRO A 264 -23.98 -4.71 -15.32
C PRO A 264 -22.97 -5.81 -14.96
N ASN A 265 -22.04 -6.10 -15.85
CA ASN A 265 -20.99 -7.11 -15.66
C ASN A 265 -19.57 -6.54 -15.67
N LEU A 266 -19.41 -5.22 -15.51
CA LEU A 266 -18.11 -4.57 -15.39
C LEU A 266 -17.96 -3.95 -14.00
N PHE A 267 -16.95 -4.40 -13.28
CA PHE A 267 -16.63 -3.99 -11.92
C PHE A 267 -15.27 -3.29 -11.85
N LEU A 268 -15.09 -2.45 -10.84
CA LEU A 268 -13.86 -1.70 -10.60
C LEU A 268 -13.29 -2.07 -9.21
N ASN A 269 -11.97 -2.16 -9.15
CA ASN A 269 -11.23 -2.25 -7.89
C ASN A 269 -9.89 -1.51 -8.04
N THR A 270 -9.89 -0.21 -7.87
CA THR A 270 -8.76 0.67 -8.17
C THR A 270 -8.77 1.93 -7.31
N GLY A 271 -7.77 2.80 -7.48
CA GLY A 271 -7.76 4.10 -6.80
C GLY A 271 -7.36 4.06 -5.33
N HIS A 272 -6.64 3.04 -4.88
CA HIS A 272 -6.26 2.84 -3.47
C HIS A 272 -5.16 3.78 -2.96
N GLY A 273 -4.51 4.53 -3.84
CA GLY A 273 -3.49 5.52 -3.50
C GLY A 273 -2.38 4.95 -2.61
N THR A 274 -2.14 5.60 -1.48
CA THR A 274 -1.13 5.19 -0.48
C THR A 274 -1.63 4.10 0.47
N LEU A 275 -2.93 3.76 0.45
CA LEU A 275 -3.55 2.80 1.35
C LEU A 275 -3.78 1.42 0.69
N GLY A 276 -3.15 1.17 -0.45
CA GLY A 276 -3.34 -0.07 -1.21
C GLY A 276 -3.12 -1.33 -0.38
N TRP A 277 -2.01 -1.42 0.34
CA TRP A 277 -1.74 -2.54 1.25
C TRP A 277 -2.79 -2.67 2.35
N THR A 278 -3.10 -1.58 3.04
CA THR A 278 -4.08 -1.55 4.13
C THR A 278 -5.47 -2.05 3.69
N LEU A 279 -5.86 -1.78 2.45
CA LEU A 279 -7.22 -2.04 1.95
C LEU A 279 -7.33 -3.29 1.07
N ALA A 280 -6.23 -3.89 0.65
CA ALA A 280 -6.19 -4.91 -0.40
C ALA A 280 -7.10 -6.11 -0.12
N ALA A 281 -6.94 -6.75 1.04
CA ALA A 281 -7.67 -7.97 1.36
C ALA A 281 -9.19 -7.71 1.47
N GLY A 282 -9.58 -6.61 2.14
CA GLY A 282 -10.98 -6.22 2.26
C GLY A 282 -11.60 -5.82 0.93
N SER A 283 -10.86 -5.09 0.09
CA SER A 283 -11.31 -4.72 -1.26
C SER A 283 -11.54 -5.95 -2.13
N GLY A 284 -10.63 -6.94 -2.07
CA GLY A 284 -10.76 -8.19 -2.80
C GLY A 284 -11.98 -9.00 -2.35
N ARG A 285 -12.22 -9.11 -1.03
CA ARG A 285 -13.38 -9.82 -0.48
C ARG A 285 -14.70 -9.17 -0.88
N VAL A 286 -14.80 -7.86 -0.70
CA VAL A 286 -15.96 -7.06 -1.11
C VAL A 286 -16.25 -7.21 -2.60
N LEU A 287 -15.22 -7.14 -3.44
CA LEU A 287 -15.37 -7.31 -4.88
C LEU A 287 -15.88 -8.71 -5.23
N ALA A 288 -15.36 -9.75 -4.58
CA ALA A 288 -15.82 -11.13 -4.78
C ALA A 288 -17.31 -11.28 -4.44
N ASP A 289 -17.79 -10.61 -3.38
CA ASP A 289 -19.22 -10.59 -3.05
C ASP A 289 -20.04 -9.90 -4.12
N LEU A 290 -19.63 -8.70 -4.56
CA LEU A 290 -20.33 -7.94 -5.60
C LEU A 290 -20.42 -8.70 -6.93
N VAL A 291 -19.33 -9.30 -7.39
CA VAL A 291 -19.28 -10.09 -8.63
C VAL A 291 -20.18 -11.34 -8.52
N SER A 292 -20.28 -11.91 -7.33
CA SER A 292 -21.16 -13.07 -7.06
C SER A 292 -22.61 -12.70 -6.75
N GLY A 293 -22.99 -11.42 -6.87
CA GLY A 293 -24.34 -10.94 -6.58
C GLY A 293 -24.71 -10.93 -5.08
N ARG A 294 -23.73 -11.04 -4.19
CA ARG A 294 -23.91 -10.94 -2.74
C ARG A 294 -23.76 -9.49 -2.27
N THR A 295 -24.42 -9.16 -1.17
CA THR A 295 -24.23 -7.86 -0.51
C THR A 295 -23.03 -7.94 0.42
N PRO A 296 -21.99 -7.10 0.25
CA PRO A 296 -20.86 -7.06 1.17
C PRO A 296 -21.28 -6.62 2.58
N ASP A 297 -20.73 -7.27 3.60
CA ASP A 297 -20.93 -6.90 5.01
C ASP A 297 -19.95 -5.80 5.44
N VAL A 298 -20.06 -4.66 4.80
CA VAL A 298 -19.27 -3.46 5.13
C VAL A 298 -19.99 -2.20 4.69
N ASP A 299 -20.08 -1.22 5.57
CA ASP A 299 -20.56 0.12 5.23
C ASP A 299 -19.49 0.86 4.43
N PHE A 300 -19.70 0.91 3.12
CA PHE A 300 -18.81 1.58 2.17
C PHE A 300 -19.62 2.07 0.96
N ALA A 301 -19.31 3.28 0.49
CA ALA A 301 -19.95 3.86 -0.68
C ALA A 301 -19.37 3.24 -1.97
N PHE A 302 -19.98 2.15 -2.44
CA PHE A 302 -19.57 1.48 -3.66
C PHE A 302 -19.84 2.33 -4.90
N SER A 303 -18.89 2.29 -5.86
CA SER A 303 -19.03 2.96 -7.16
C SER A 303 -20.19 2.37 -7.97
N ARG A 304 -20.81 3.26 -8.76
CA ARG A 304 -21.74 2.93 -9.85
C ARG A 304 -21.38 3.76 -11.08
N ALA A 305 -20.09 3.87 -11.40
CA ALA A 305 -19.51 4.71 -12.44
C ALA A 305 -20.04 4.42 -13.87
#